data_f12b1b5d007cb6c4c0346c62dbc7779a
#
_entry.id   f12b1b5d007cb6c4c0346c62dbc7779a
#
_cell.length_a   1.000
_cell.length_b   1.000
_cell.length_c   1.000
_cell.angle_alpha   90.00
_cell.angle_beta   90.00
_cell.angle_gamma   90.00
#
_symmetry.space_group_name_H-M   'P 1'
#
loop_
_entity.id
_entity.type
_entity.pdbx_description
1 polymer ?
#
loop_
_entity_poly.entity_id
_entity_poly.type
_entity_poly.pdbx_seq_one_letter_code
_entity_poly.pdbx_strand_id
1 'polypeptide(L)'
;MVRKESYALRVVGESMVDDNIQDGDIIVVERKESAANGQSVIAMINNEEVTLKKLYIEKGGVRLQPANSAMSPIYLRNEDVKILGIVSAVIRKP
;
A
#
# COMPACT_ATOMS: atom_id res chain seq x y z
N MET A 1 -25.53 -10.97 0.57
CA MET A 1 -24.06 -11.00 0.72
C MET A 1 -23.47 -9.80 0.00
N VAL A 2 -22.67 -9.03 0.69
CA VAL A 2 -21.98 -7.89 0.09
C VAL A 2 -20.70 -8.39 -0.55
N ARG A 3 -20.55 -8.13 -1.82
CA ARG A 3 -19.29 -8.39 -2.51
C ARG A 3 -18.35 -7.22 -2.33
N LYS A 4 -17.15 -7.53 -1.93
CA LYS A 4 -16.09 -6.53 -1.86
C LYS A 4 -15.53 -6.35 -3.26
N GLU A 5 -15.34 -5.09 -3.66
CA GLU A 5 -14.65 -4.81 -4.90
C GLU A 5 -13.17 -5.12 -4.72
N SER A 6 -12.65 -5.93 -5.61
CA SER A 6 -11.23 -6.30 -5.61
C SER A 6 -10.67 -6.18 -7.03
N TYR A 7 -9.39 -5.87 -7.11
CA TYR A 7 -8.68 -5.85 -8.36
C TYR A 7 -7.25 -6.35 -8.14
N ALA A 8 -6.57 -6.66 -9.21
CA ALA A 8 -5.21 -7.18 -9.15
C ALA A 8 -4.24 -6.18 -9.77
N LEU A 9 -3.07 -6.04 -9.15
CA LEU A 9 -2.00 -5.18 -9.62
C LEU A 9 -0.69 -5.95 -9.62
N ARG A 10 0.19 -5.61 -10.56
CA ARG A 10 1.55 -6.12 -10.58
C ARG A 10 2.44 -5.18 -9.78
N VAL A 11 3.25 -5.76 -8.90
CA VAL A 11 4.20 -5.01 -8.08
C VAL A 11 5.42 -4.66 -8.93
N VAL A 12 5.85 -3.41 -8.85
CA VAL A 12 7.08 -2.92 -9.47
C VAL A 12 7.98 -2.37 -8.36
N GLY A 13 9.22 -2.83 -8.33
CA GLY A 13 10.21 -2.35 -7.36
C GLY A 13 10.30 -3.19 -6.10
N GLU A 14 11.14 -2.73 -5.17
CA GLU A 14 11.58 -3.49 -4.02
C GLU A 14 11.14 -2.90 -2.68
N SER A 15 10.15 -2.00 -2.67
CA SER A 15 9.80 -1.27 -1.44
C SER A 15 9.14 -2.12 -0.36
N MET A 16 8.73 -3.34 -0.67
CA MET A 16 8.00 -4.22 0.26
C MET A 16 8.65 -5.60 0.42
N VAL A 17 9.94 -5.72 0.12
CA VAL A 17 10.63 -7.01 0.14
C VAL A 17 10.72 -7.64 1.53
N ASP A 18 10.80 -6.82 2.59
CA ASP A 18 10.86 -7.35 3.96
C ASP A 18 9.52 -7.96 4.41
N ASP A 19 8.43 -7.64 3.71
CA ASP A 19 7.12 -8.27 3.90
C ASP A 19 6.87 -9.37 2.86
N ASN A 20 7.92 -9.80 2.17
CA ASN A 20 7.87 -10.85 1.16
C ASN A 20 6.92 -10.52 0.00
N ILE A 21 6.88 -9.26 -0.39
CA ILE A 21 6.22 -8.78 -1.61
C ILE A 21 7.33 -8.30 -2.54
N GLN A 22 7.51 -8.99 -3.65
CA GLN A 22 8.65 -8.79 -4.54
C GLN A 22 8.22 -8.21 -5.87
N ASP A 23 9.18 -7.59 -6.56
CA ASP A 23 8.97 -7.14 -7.93
C ASP A 23 8.41 -8.27 -8.79
N GLY A 24 7.38 -7.97 -9.56
CA GLY A 24 6.71 -8.96 -10.42
C GLY A 24 5.58 -9.74 -9.76
N ASP A 25 5.44 -9.66 -8.44
CA ASP A 25 4.31 -10.30 -7.76
C ASP A 25 2.98 -9.68 -8.21
N ILE A 26 1.92 -10.47 -8.12
CA ILE A 26 0.56 -9.96 -8.29
C ILE A 26 -0.05 -9.81 -6.90
N ILE A 27 -0.59 -8.64 -6.62
CA ILE A 27 -1.34 -8.42 -5.37
C ILE A 27 -2.81 -8.28 -5.69
N VAL A 28 -3.63 -8.82 -4.79
CA VAL A 28 -5.08 -8.61 -4.83
C VAL A 28 -5.38 -7.49 -3.85
N VAL A 29 -6.06 -6.47 -4.32
CA VAL A 29 -6.35 -5.26 -3.56
C VAL A 29 -7.86 -5.15 -3.40
N GLU A 30 -8.29 -5.03 -2.15
CA GLU A 30 -9.68 -4.74 -1.82
C GLU A 30 -9.84 -3.23 -1.76
N ARG A 31 -10.81 -2.69 -2.51
CA ARG A 31 -11.06 -1.26 -2.54
C ARG A 31 -11.55 -0.78 -1.18
N LYS A 32 -10.82 0.15 -0.58
CA LYS A 32 -11.13 0.77 0.71
C LYS A 32 -10.62 2.21 0.68
N GLU A 33 -11.31 3.09 1.40
CA GLU A 33 -10.92 4.48 1.53
C GLU A 33 -10.18 4.78 2.82
N SER A 34 -10.12 3.80 3.72
CA SER A 34 -9.38 3.92 4.98
C SER A 34 -8.74 2.58 5.34
N ALA A 35 -7.74 2.64 6.21
CA ALA A 35 -7.02 1.45 6.65
C ALA A 35 -6.56 1.61 8.09
N ALA A 36 -6.22 0.51 8.72
CA ALA A 36 -5.67 0.50 10.07
C ALA A 36 -4.14 0.51 10.04
N ASN A 37 -3.54 0.90 11.16
CA ASN A 37 -2.08 0.89 11.31
C ASN A 37 -1.49 -0.46 10.95
N GLY A 38 -0.43 -0.45 10.16
CA GLY A 38 0.32 -1.63 9.78
C GLY A 38 -0.21 -2.38 8.58
N GLN A 39 -1.35 -1.98 8.04
CA GLN A 39 -1.86 -2.61 6.82
C GLN A 39 -1.09 -2.14 5.59
N SER A 40 -0.90 -3.06 4.64
CA SER A 40 -0.31 -2.71 3.35
C SER A 40 -1.40 -2.15 2.45
N VAL A 41 -1.16 -0.96 1.93
CA VAL A 41 -2.17 -0.19 1.19
C VAL A 41 -1.65 0.25 -0.17
N ILE A 42 -2.59 0.48 -1.07
CA ILE A 42 -2.35 1.26 -2.28
C ILE A 42 -2.77 2.69 -1.96
N ALA A 43 -1.85 3.62 -2.09
CA ALA A 43 -2.08 5.02 -1.78
C ALA A 43 -1.71 5.91 -2.96
N MET A 44 -2.50 6.97 -3.15
CA MET A 44 -2.19 8.02 -4.11
C MET A 44 -1.64 9.22 -3.36
N ILE A 45 -0.48 9.71 -3.79
CA ILE A 45 0.21 10.83 -3.19
C ILE A 45 0.06 12.05 -4.09
N ASN A 46 -0.43 13.16 -3.54
CA ASN A 46 -0.57 14.44 -4.26
C ASN A 46 -1.34 14.33 -5.58
N ASN A 47 -2.28 13.39 -5.66
CA ASN A 47 -3.08 13.13 -6.86
C ASN A 47 -2.24 12.73 -8.10
N GLU A 48 -1.00 12.33 -7.92
CA GLU A 48 -0.09 12.01 -9.03
C GLU A 48 0.47 10.60 -8.96
N GLU A 49 1.01 10.22 -7.83
CA GLU A 49 1.79 8.99 -7.68
C GLU A 49 1.01 7.93 -6.91
N VAL A 50 0.92 6.73 -7.47
CA VAL A 50 0.33 5.58 -6.80
C VAL A 50 1.45 4.66 -6.30
N THR A 51 1.39 4.29 -5.04
CA THR A 51 2.43 3.50 -4.40
C THR A 51 1.84 2.42 -3.48
N LEU A 52 2.62 1.37 -3.23
CA LEU A 52 2.31 0.30 -2.29
C LEU A 52 3.23 0.44 -1.08
N LYS A 53 2.66 0.68 0.09
CA LYS A 53 3.40 0.87 1.35
C LYS A 53 2.55 0.40 2.52
N LYS A 54 3.19 0.26 3.69
CA LYS A 54 2.46 0.09 4.95
C LYS A 54 1.99 1.46 5.43
N LEU A 55 0.77 1.49 5.96
CA LEU A 55 0.20 2.73 6.48
C LEU A 55 0.33 2.78 8.00
N TYR A 56 0.76 3.92 8.51
CA TYR A 56 0.67 4.23 9.94
C TYR A 56 0.08 5.60 10.12
N ILE A 57 -0.91 5.69 11.01
CA ILE A 57 -1.58 6.95 11.32
C ILE A 57 -0.72 7.70 12.31
N GLU A 58 -0.36 8.92 11.97
CA GLU A 58 0.46 9.80 12.79
C GLU A 58 -0.36 11.02 13.20
N LYS A 59 0.16 11.81 14.14
CA LYS A 59 -0.48 13.04 14.52
C LYS A 59 -0.46 14.03 13.35
N GLY A 60 -1.63 14.39 12.86
CA GLY A 60 -1.78 15.36 11.77
C GLY A 60 -1.57 14.80 10.38
N GLY A 61 -1.36 13.50 10.23
CA GLY A 61 -1.16 12.91 8.91
C GLY A 61 -0.92 11.42 8.96
N VAL A 62 -0.16 10.94 7.98
CA VAL A 62 0.16 9.52 7.86
C VAL A 62 1.65 9.33 7.53
N ARG A 63 2.15 8.18 7.89
CA ARG A 63 3.46 7.69 7.46
C ARG A 63 3.24 6.50 6.52
N LEU A 64 3.77 6.61 5.31
CA LEU A 64 3.82 5.49 4.38
C LEU A 64 5.19 4.84 4.52
N GLN A 65 5.20 3.64 5.04
CA GLN A 65 6.41 2.94 5.45
C GLN A 65 6.76 1.85 4.45
N PRO A 66 7.92 1.94 3.78
CA PRO A 66 8.42 0.81 3.01
C PRO A 66 8.75 -0.36 3.94
N ALA A 67 8.48 -1.58 3.49
CA ALA A 67 9.00 -2.78 4.14
C ALA A 67 10.35 -3.13 3.50
N ASN A 68 11.28 -2.22 3.67
CA ASN A 68 12.62 -2.33 3.11
C ASN A 68 13.55 -1.43 3.94
N SER A 69 14.49 -2.04 4.64
CA SER A 69 15.39 -1.32 5.56
C SER A 69 16.28 -0.28 4.87
N ALA A 70 16.47 -0.39 3.56
CA ALA A 70 17.27 0.55 2.78
C ALA A 70 16.47 1.78 2.32
N MET A 71 15.17 1.82 2.58
CA MET A 71 14.29 2.89 2.08
C MET A 71 13.67 3.66 3.24
N SER A 72 13.57 4.98 3.06
CA SER A 72 13.02 5.88 4.09
C SER A 72 11.50 5.98 4.01
N PRO A 73 10.81 6.18 5.13
CA PRO A 73 9.37 6.43 5.13
C PRO A 73 9.04 7.79 4.54
N ILE A 74 7.78 7.94 4.11
CA ILE A 74 7.23 9.16 3.58
C ILE A 74 6.19 9.67 4.57
N TYR A 75 6.34 10.92 5.03
CA TYR A 75 5.39 11.56 5.94
C TYR A 75 4.52 12.52 5.15
N LEU A 76 3.20 12.39 5.27
CA LEU A 76 2.26 13.17 4.47
C LEU A 76 1.13 13.71 5.36
N ARG A 77 0.64 14.90 5.01
CA ARG A 77 -0.59 15.41 5.60
C ARG A 77 -1.78 14.62 5.05
N ASN A 78 -2.86 14.57 5.82
CA ASN A 78 -4.06 13.84 5.40
C ASN A 78 -4.57 14.29 4.03
N GLU A 79 -4.50 15.57 3.73
CA GLU A 79 -4.98 16.12 2.46
C GLU A 79 -4.11 15.73 1.26
N ASP A 80 -2.89 15.25 1.48
CA ASP A 80 -1.95 14.92 0.42
C ASP A 80 -1.93 13.42 0.08
N VAL A 81 -2.73 12.62 0.76
CA VAL A 81 -2.75 11.16 0.56
C VAL A 81 -4.18 10.66 0.44
N LYS A 82 -4.38 9.70 -0.44
CA LYS A 82 -5.68 9.05 -0.61
C LYS A 82 -5.46 7.54 -0.62
N ILE A 83 -6.16 6.84 0.27
CA ILE A 83 -6.11 5.39 0.30
C ILE A 83 -7.05 4.86 -0.79
N LEU A 84 -6.51 4.01 -1.66
CA LEU A 84 -7.28 3.41 -2.76
C LEU A 84 -7.67 1.98 -2.47
N GLY A 85 -6.95 1.30 -1.59
CA GLY A 85 -7.26 -0.07 -1.25
C GLY A 85 -6.27 -0.69 -0.27
N ILE A 86 -6.61 -1.88 0.18
CA ILE A 86 -5.82 -2.68 1.12
C ILE A 86 -5.43 -3.98 0.44
N VAL A 87 -4.17 -4.38 0.58
CA VAL A 87 -3.70 -5.66 0.03
C VAL A 87 -4.30 -6.80 0.83
N SER A 88 -5.00 -7.70 0.14
CA SER A 88 -5.64 -8.87 0.77
C SER A 88 -4.93 -10.18 0.45
N ALA A 89 -4.15 -10.23 -0.61
CA ALA A 89 -3.41 -11.43 -0.99
C ALA A 89 -2.23 -11.09 -1.90
N VAL A 90 -1.23 -11.97 -1.89
CA VAL A 90 -0.07 -11.88 -2.78
C VAL A 90 0.02 -13.19 -3.56
N ILE A 91 0.17 -13.10 -4.86
CA ILE A 91 0.27 -14.25 -5.76
C ILE A 91 1.59 -14.19 -6.49
N ARG A 92 2.33 -15.28 -6.43
CA ARG A 92 3.62 -15.39 -7.11
C ARG A 92 3.65 -16.68 -7.90
N LYS A 93 4.11 -16.60 -9.13
CA LYS A 93 4.36 -17.80 -9.91
C LYS A 93 5.57 -18.55 -9.36
N PRO A 94 5.47 -19.88 -9.24
CA PRO A 94 6.61 -20.68 -8.84
C PRO A 94 7.75 -20.64 -9.86
#